data_55ca006360b53920f2012dc921b3f64e
#
_entry.id   55ca006360b53920f2012dc921b3f64e
#
_cell.length_a   1.000
_cell.length_b   1.000
_cell.length_c   1.000
_cell.angle_alpha   90.00
_cell.angle_beta   90.00
_cell.angle_gamma   90.00
#
_symmetry.space_group_name_H-M   'P 1'
#
loop_
_entity.id
_entity.type
_entity.pdbx_description
1 polymer ?
#
loop_
_entity_poly.entity_id
_entity_poly.type
_entity_poly.pdbx_seq_one_letter_code
_entity_poly.pdbx_strand_id
1 'polypeptide(L)'
;MTKVTVVGSGKYGSMTALRVAEYDIADTVVMTDIVEGLPQGLALDMNQSRFVEKFSSKIIGTNNYEDTSDSDVVVITAGLPRKPGMSRMDLLEVNANIVTEVTSNIMKHSKNPIIIVVTNPLDQMTTLVSDVSGLPKSRVIGQAGVLDSSRFAYFISEKLNVNMNEVEAWTLGSHGETMVPAPSQCKVDGKPLTELLTNDEIEELVKRTSDGGAEIVALLKTGRP
;
A
#
# COMPACT_ATOMS: atom_id res chain seq x y z
N MET A 1 -20.80 -11.51 5.40
CA MET A 1 -20.39 -10.09 5.44
C MET A 1 -18.89 -10.03 5.38
N THR A 2 -18.37 -9.35 4.37
CA THR A 2 -16.93 -9.16 4.18
C THR A 2 -16.43 -8.03 5.07
N LYS A 3 -15.32 -8.27 5.79
CA LYS A 3 -14.69 -7.28 6.66
C LYS A 3 -13.24 -7.03 6.23
N VAL A 4 -12.91 -5.78 6.02
CA VAL A 4 -11.52 -5.33 5.79
C VAL A 4 -11.08 -4.48 6.97
N THR A 5 -9.95 -4.82 7.57
CA THR A 5 -9.32 -3.99 8.62
C THR A 5 -8.10 -3.29 8.05
N VAL A 6 -7.98 -1.99 8.31
CA VAL A 6 -6.81 -1.18 8.03
C VAL A 6 -6.17 -0.78 9.34
N VAL A 7 -4.93 -1.23 9.58
CA VAL A 7 -4.15 -0.90 10.77
C VAL A 7 -3.20 0.24 10.46
N GLY A 8 -3.35 1.32 11.20
CA GLY A 8 -2.73 2.61 10.95
C GLY A 8 -3.67 3.56 10.23
N SER A 9 -4.16 4.59 10.93
CA SER A 9 -5.11 5.59 10.40
C SER A 9 -4.40 6.88 9.95
N GLY A 10 -3.12 6.76 9.58
CA GLY A 10 -2.36 7.86 8.96
C GLY A 10 -2.88 8.21 7.57
N LYS A 11 -2.16 9.10 6.86
CA LYS A 11 -2.57 9.57 5.52
C LYS A 11 -2.84 8.44 4.52
N TYR A 12 -1.98 7.41 4.52
CA TYR A 12 -2.15 6.28 3.60
C TYR A 12 -3.30 5.37 4.04
N GLY A 13 -3.31 4.97 5.32
CA GLY A 13 -4.34 4.04 5.82
C GLY A 13 -5.75 4.61 5.76
N SER A 14 -5.94 5.88 6.11
CA SER A 14 -7.24 6.53 6.00
C SER A 14 -7.75 6.61 4.56
N MET A 15 -6.86 6.94 3.60
CA MET A 15 -7.22 6.92 2.18
C MET A 15 -7.51 5.50 1.68
N THR A 16 -6.77 4.50 2.15
CA THR A 16 -7.04 3.09 1.81
C THR A 16 -8.42 2.67 2.30
N ALA A 17 -8.74 2.96 3.56
CA ALA A 17 -10.05 2.65 4.13
C ALA A 17 -11.19 3.34 3.37
N LEU A 18 -11.03 4.61 3.03
CA LEU A 18 -12.01 5.35 2.24
C LEU A 18 -12.22 4.71 0.85
N ARG A 19 -11.13 4.37 0.13
CA ARG A 19 -11.25 3.73 -1.19
C ARG A 19 -11.90 2.34 -1.12
N VAL A 20 -11.57 1.53 -0.11
CA VAL A 20 -12.22 0.23 0.10
C VAL A 20 -13.72 0.42 0.31
N ALA A 21 -14.13 1.45 1.05
CA ALA A 21 -15.52 1.77 1.28
C ALA A 21 -16.23 2.34 0.05
N GLU A 22 -15.66 3.33 -0.61
CA GLU A 22 -16.24 3.99 -1.81
C GLU A 22 -16.48 3.02 -2.98
N TYR A 23 -15.63 2.01 -3.12
CA TYR A 23 -15.82 0.97 -4.12
C TYR A 23 -16.69 -0.21 -3.64
N ASP A 24 -17.26 -0.13 -2.45
CA ASP A 24 -18.06 -1.21 -1.83
C ASP A 24 -17.35 -2.59 -1.88
N ILE A 25 -16.02 -2.60 -1.68
CA ILE A 25 -15.20 -3.83 -1.71
C ILE A 25 -15.53 -4.73 -0.50
N ALA A 26 -15.96 -4.14 0.61
CA ALA A 26 -16.32 -4.84 1.83
C ALA A 26 -17.61 -4.26 2.45
N ASP A 27 -18.37 -5.10 3.14
CA ASP A 27 -19.55 -4.64 3.90
C ASP A 27 -19.16 -3.76 5.09
N THR A 28 -18.00 -4.05 5.69
CA THR A 28 -17.46 -3.32 6.84
C THR A 28 -15.97 -3.06 6.67
N VAL A 29 -15.58 -1.81 6.87
CA VAL A 29 -14.18 -1.37 6.93
C VAL A 29 -13.87 -0.91 8.34
N VAL A 30 -12.91 -1.55 9.00
CA VAL A 30 -12.44 -1.16 10.34
C VAL A 30 -11.11 -0.43 10.20
N MET A 31 -11.01 0.76 10.77
CA MET A 31 -9.74 1.47 10.92
C MET A 31 -9.31 1.42 12.38
N THR A 32 -8.07 1.02 12.64
CA THR A 32 -7.51 1.06 13.98
C THR A 32 -6.20 1.82 14.02
N ASP A 33 -5.98 2.57 15.11
CA ASP A 33 -4.76 3.33 15.36
C ASP A 33 -4.51 3.44 16.88
N ILE A 34 -3.25 3.68 17.26
CA ILE A 34 -2.87 3.94 18.65
C ILE A 34 -3.25 5.35 19.12
N VAL A 35 -3.44 6.30 18.20
CA VAL A 35 -3.81 7.68 18.52
C VAL A 35 -5.30 7.72 18.88
N GLU A 36 -5.56 8.04 20.14
CA GLU A 36 -6.92 8.07 20.66
C GLU A 36 -7.80 9.07 19.90
N GLY A 37 -8.99 8.65 19.52
CA GLY A 37 -9.97 9.46 18.80
C GLY A 37 -9.70 9.66 17.31
N LEU A 38 -8.46 9.43 16.84
CA LEU A 38 -8.12 9.63 15.43
C LEU A 38 -8.94 8.72 14.49
N PRO A 39 -8.95 7.39 14.64
CA PRO A 39 -9.70 6.54 13.74
C PRO A 39 -11.21 6.76 13.84
N GLN A 40 -11.73 7.08 15.03
CA GLN A 40 -13.15 7.37 15.23
C GLN A 40 -13.58 8.66 14.52
N GLY A 41 -12.78 9.71 14.63
CA GLY A 41 -13.04 10.99 13.96
C GLY A 41 -13.03 10.84 12.44
N LEU A 42 -12.03 10.16 11.90
CA LEU A 42 -11.94 9.89 10.46
C LEU A 42 -13.10 9.02 9.97
N ALA A 43 -13.47 7.97 10.72
CA ALA A 43 -14.59 7.11 10.35
C ALA A 43 -15.92 7.88 10.36
N LEU A 44 -16.12 8.77 11.33
CA LEU A 44 -17.30 9.62 11.37
C LEU A 44 -17.39 10.53 10.15
N ASP A 45 -16.33 11.23 9.81
CA ASP A 45 -16.25 12.12 8.64
C ASP A 45 -16.52 11.35 7.34
N MET A 46 -15.83 10.23 7.14
CA MET A 46 -16.02 9.39 5.96
C MET A 46 -17.44 8.81 5.85
N ASN A 47 -18.07 8.38 6.94
CA ASN A 47 -19.45 7.91 6.92
C ASN A 47 -20.43 9.03 6.55
N GLN A 48 -20.15 10.30 6.87
CA GLN A 48 -20.97 11.44 6.50
C GLN A 48 -20.93 11.68 4.98
N SER A 49 -19.81 11.40 4.29
CA SER A 49 -19.71 11.52 2.84
C SER A 49 -20.61 10.53 2.08
N ARG A 50 -21.09 9.45 2.72
CA ARG A 50 -22.00 8.46 2.11
C ARG A 50 -23.24 9.06 1.49
N PHE A 51 -23.71 10.19 2.00
CA PHE A 51 -24.86 10.88 1.40
C PHE A 51 -24.56 11.32 -0.04
N VAL A 52 -23.36 11.77 -0.32
CA VAL A 52 -22.89 12.24 -1.63
C VAL A 52 -22.35 11.08 -2.46
N GLU A 53 -21.42 10.31 -1.91
CA GLU A 53 -20.66 9.28 -2.62
C GLU A 53 -21.44 7.97 -2.85
N LYS A 54 -22.54 7.76 -2.11
CA LYS A 54 -23.51 6.66 -2.28
C LYS A 54 -22.95 5.24 -2.03
N PHE A 55 -21.83 5.09 -1.35
CA PHE A 55 -21.35 3.75 -0.97
C PHE A 55 -22.14 3.17 0.21
N SER A 56 -22.21 1.84 0.28
CA SER A 56 -22.98 1.08 1.29
C SER A 56 -22.13 0.62 2.47
N SER A 57 -20.83 0.47 2.29
CA SER A 57 -19.88 0.03 3.31
C SER A 57 -20.00 0.84 4.60
N LYS A 58 -19.92 0.15 5.75
CA LYS A 58 -19.86 0.79 7.06
C LYS A 58 -18.41 0.97 7.48
N ILE A 59 -18.00 2.19 7.83
CA ILE A 59 -16.66 2.46 8.34
C ILE A 59 -16.71 2.57 9.86
N ILE A 60 -15.86 1.82 10.54
CA ILE A 60 -15.70 1.80 12.00
C ILE A 60 -14.30 2.27 12.34
N GLY A 61 -14.18 3.26 13.21
CA GLY A 61 -12.91 3.68 13.79
C GLY A 61 -12.78 3.20 15.22
N THR A 62 -11.64 2.63 15.60
CA THR A 62 -11.42 2.07 16.93
C THR A 62 -9.97 2.17 17.37
N ASN A 63 -9.73 2.21 18.69
CA ASN A 63 -8.40 2.01 19.27
C ASN A 63 -8.23 0.58 19.84
N ASN A 64 -9.25 -0.29 19.68
CA ASN A 64 -9.26 -1.65 20.19
C ASN A 64 -9.16 -2.66 19.05
N TYR A 65 -8.47 -3.76 19.31
CA TYR A 65 -8.34 -4.84 18.34
C TYR A 65 -9.54 -5.81 18.32
N GLU A 66 -10.41 -5.79 19.35
CA GLU A 66 -11.64 -6.60 19.37
C GLU A 66 -12.54 -6.31 18.18
N ASP A 67 -12.62 -5.06 17.74
CA ASP A 67 -13.44 -4.66 16.59
C ASP A 67 -12.91 -5.23 15.27
N THR A 68 -11.62 -5.64 15.22
CA THR A 68 -10.99 -6.27 14.07
C THR A 68 -11.30 -7.77 13.95
N SER A 69 -12.07 -8.33 14.90
CA SER A 69 -12.38 -9.78 14.93
C SER A 69 -12.98 -10.26 13.62
N ASP A 70 -12.54 -11.45 13.18
CA ASP A 70 -13.02 -12.12 11.98
C ASP A 70 -12.86 -11.27 10.68
N SER A 71 -11.77 -10.53 10.58
CA SER A 71 -11.41 -9.83 9.33
C SER A 71 -11.04 -10.82 8.24
N ASP A 72 -11.60 -10.65 7.04
CA ASP A 72 -11.23 -11.42 5.85
C ASP A 72 -9.89 -10.94 5.28
N VAL A 73 -9.68 -9.62 5.30
CA VAL A 73 -8.45 -8.98 4.84
C VAL A 73 -7.99 -7.96 5.88
N VAL A 74 -6.69 -7.94 6.15
CA VAL A 74 -6.04 -6.95 7.00
C VAL A 74 -4.96 -6.23 6.22
N VAL A 75 -5.03 -4.91 6.17
CA VAL A 75 -4.02 -4.06 5.53
C VAL A 75 -3.19 -3.38 6.62
N ILE A 76 -1.89 -3.70 6.69
CA ILE A 76 -0.97 -3.12 7.67
C ILE A 76 -0.27 -1.92 7.04
N THR A 77 -0.64 -0.73 7.47
CA THR A 77 -0.01 0.54 7.09
C THR A 77 0.65 1.22 8.29
N ALA A 78 0.52 0.62 9.47
CA ALA A 78 1.11 1.12 10.71
C ALA A 78 2.63 1.08 10.63
N GLY A 79 3.27 2.20 10.97
CA GLY A 79 4.71 2.35 10.96
C GLY A 79 5.11 3.80 10.99
N LEU A 80 6.38 4.06 11.27
CA LEU A 80 6.94 5.41 11.22
C LEU A 80 7.55 5.69 9.84
N PRO A 81 7.31 6.87 9.26
CA PRO A 81 8.04 7.31 8.08
C PRO A 81 9.48 7.63 8.45
N ARG A 82 10.39 7.46 7.49
CA ARG A 82 11.81 7.83 7.69
C ARG A 82 11.92 9.33 7.99
N LYS A 83 12.57 9.65 9.10
CA LYS A 83 12.85 11.03 9.50
C LYS A 83 14.27 11.44 9.05
N PRO A 84 14.54 12.75 8.88
CA PRO A 84 15.90 13.23 8.65
C PRO A 84 16.84 12.74 9.75
N GLY A 85 18.03 12.25 9.36
CA GLY A 85 19.03 11.69 10.28
C GLY A 85 18.82 10.22 10.68
N MET A 86 17.69 9.62 10.34
CA MET A 86 17.41 8.21 10.63
C MET A 86 18.06 7.31 9.57
N SER A 87 18.83 6.32 10.01
CA SER A 87 19.39 5.29 9.11
C SER A 87 18.32 4.32 8.60
N ARG A 88 18.65 3.53 7.60
CA ARG A 88 17.76 2.42 7.16
C ARG A 88 17.57 1.38 8.25
N MET A 89 18.61 1.12 9.04
CA MET A 89 18.55 0.15 10.13
C MET A 89 17.67 0.62 11.28
N ASP A 90 17.76 1.90 11.66
CA ASP A 90 16.90 2.47 12.69
C ASP A 90 15.42 2.37 12.29
N LEU A 91 15.10 2.66 11.03
CA LEU A 91 13.75 2.54 10.51
C LEU A 91 13.27 1.08 10.52
N LEU A 92 14.14 0.15 10.13
CA LEU A 92 13.86 -1.29 10.13
C LEU A 92 13.51 -1.76 11.55
N GLU A 93 14.34 -1.43 12.55
CA GLU A 93 14.14 -1.87 13.92
C GLU A 93 12.83 -1.34 14.52
N VAL A 94 12.58 -0.05 14.35
CA VAL A 94 11.36 0.57 14.88
C VAL A 94 10.12 -0.03 14.24
N ASN A 95 10.10 -0.16 12.91
CA ASN A 95 8.94 -0.69 12.20
C ASN A 95 8.78 -2.20 12.41
N ALA A 96 9.86 -2.96 12.62
CA ALA A 96 9.78 -4.36 12.98
C ALA A 96 9.04 -4.57 14.31
N ASN A 97 9.33 -3.76 15.32
CA ASN A 97 8.64 -3.82 16.60
C ASN A 97 7.13 -3.50 16.45
N ILE A 98 6.81 -2.42 15.72
CA ILE A 98 5.41 -2.02 15.47
C ILE A 98 4.65 -3.13 14.73
N VAL A 99 5.22 -3.64 13.64
CA VAL A 99 4.56 -4.65 12.79
C VAL A 99 4.41 -5.99 13.52
N THR A 100 5.37 -6.36 14.36
CA THR A 100 5.27 -7.56 15.22
C THR A 100 4.11 -7.44 16.20
N GLU A 101 3.99 -6.31 16.89
CA GLU A 101 2.91 -6.05 17.85
C GLU A 101 1.55 -6.04 17.15
N VAL A 102 1.43 -5.31 16.05
CA VAL A 102 0.21 -5.25 15.22
C VAL A 102 -0.20 -6.64 14.76
N THR A 103 0.72 -7.40 14.17
CA THR A 103 0.43 -8.75 13.66
C THR A 103 -0.02 -9.67 14.79
N SER A 104 0.67 -9.65 15.93
CA SER A 104 0.32 -10.46 17.09
C SER A 104 -1.08 -10.14 17.63
N ASN A 105 -1.45 -8.86 17.64
CA ASN A 105 -2.78 -8.45 18.10
C ASN A 105 -3.86 -8.84 17.08
N ILE A 106 -3.64 -8.64 15.80
CA ILE A 106 -4.59 -9.10 14.76
C ILE A 106 -4.83 -10.61 14.84
N MET A 107 -3.77 -11.41 15.00
CA MET A 107 -3.87 -12.86 15.04
C MET A 107 -4.62 -13.39 16.28
N LYS A 108 -4.76 -12.60 17.35
CA LYS A 108 -5.64 -12.95 18.50
C LYS A 108 -7.13 -12.90 18.13
N HIS A 109 -7.51 -12.01 17.22
CA HIS A 109 -8.90 -11.71 16.88
C HIS A 109 -9.33 -12.23 15.51
N SER A 110 -8.41 -12.43 14.57
CA SER A 110 -8.68 -12.94 13.21
C SER A 110 -7.79 -14.14 12.91
N LYS A 111 -8.37 -15.33 12.86
CA LYS A 111 -7.60 -16.60 12.79
C LYS A 111 -6.98 -16.90 11.44
N ASN A 112 -7.56 -16.43 10.36
CA ASN A 112 -7.14 -16.80 9.00
C ASN A 112 -7.34 -15.68 7.97
N PRO A 113 -6.93 -14.44 8.25
CA PRO A 113 -7.07 -13.33 7.32
C PRO A 113 -6.08 -13.46 6.14
N ILE A 114 -6.34 -12.73 5.06
CA ILE A 114 -5.28 -12.35 4.12
C ILE A 114 -4.65 -11.07 4.67
N ILE A 115 -3.34 -11.05 4.82
CA ILE A 115 -2.64 -9.85 5.29
C ILE A 115 -1.92 -9.19 4.13
N ILE A 116 -2.20 -7.91 3.91
CA ILE A 116 -1.51 -7.06 2.94
C ILE A 116 -0.62 -6.09 3.71
N VAL A 117 0.69 -6.22 3.53
CA VAL A 117 1.68 -5.36 4.17
C VAL A 117 2.03 -4.21 3.25
N VAL A 118 2.01 -2.99 3.79
CA VAL A 118 2.38 -1.75 3.09
C VAL A 118 3.56 -1.06 3.77
N THR A 119 3.76 -1.33 5.05
CA THR A 119 4.79 -0.70 5.89
C THR A 119 6.19 -0.96 5.35
N ASN A 120 6.99 0.11 5.26
CA ASN A 120 8.38 0.05 4.83
C ASN A 120 9.36 -0.19 6.01
N PRO A 121 10.50 -0.89 5.74
CA PRO A 121 10.91 -1.49 4.46
C PRO A 121 10.09 -2.73 4.12
N LEU A 122 9.43 -2.73 2.95
CA LEU A 122 8.33 -3.65 2.64
C LEU A 122 8.72 -5.13 2.67
N ASP A 123 9.79 -5.50 1.98
CA ASP A 123 10.17 -6.92 1.83
C ASP A 123 10.48 -7.55 3.20
N GLN A 124 11.19 -6.80 4.06
CA GLN A 124 11.52 -7.23 5.42
C GLN A 124 10.27 -7.32 6.30
N MET A 125 9.39 -6.31 6.23
CA MET A 125 8.14 -6.31 7.01
C MET A 125 7.21 -7.44 6.56
N THR A 126 7.12 -7.71 5.26
CA THR A 126 6.30 -8.82 4.73
C THR A 126 6.82 -10.18 5.22
N THR A 127 8.14 -10.37 5.21
CA THR A 127 8.77 -11.58 5.76
C THR A 127 8.48 -11.73 7.25
N LEU A 128 8.65 -10.65 8.01
CA LEU A 128 8.38 -10.63 9.45
C LEU A 128 6.91 -10.96 9.76
N VAL A 129 5.96 -10.38 9.03
CA VAL A 129 4.52 -10.68 9.18
C VAL A 129 4.24 -12.14 8.88
N SER A 130 4.87 -12.71 7.85
CA SER A 130 4.72 -14.13 7.54
C SER A 130 5.19 -15.01 8.69
N ASP A 131 6.33 -14.69 9.28
CA ASP A 131 6.91 -15.46 10.40
C ASP A 131 6.08 -15.31 11.69
N VAL A 132 5.69 -14.09 12.04
CA VAL A 132 4.92 -13.79 13.26
C VAL A 132 3.50 -14.33 13.20
N SER A 133 2.84 -14.22 12.04
CA SER A 133 1.45 -14.67 11.89
C SER A 133 1.32 -16.19 11.84
N GLY A 134 2.36 -16.90 11.40
CA GLY A 134 2.30 -18.34 11.14
C GLY A 134 1.33 -18.74 10.03
N LEU A 135 0.83 -17.78 9.25
CA LEU A 135 -0.07 -18.04 8.13
C LEU A 135 0.68 -18.66 6.94
N PRO A 136 -0.01 -19.43 6.09
CA PRO A 136 0.57 -19.84 4.81
C PRO A 136 1.07 -18.63 4.00
N LYS A 137 2.22 -18.74 3.33
CA LYS A 137 2.81 -17.65 2.52
C LYS A 137 1.86 -17.05 1.49
N SER A 138 0.92 -17.85 0.98
CA SER A 138 -0.13 -17.37 0.07
C SER A 138 -1.14 -16.41 0.69
N ARG A 139 -1.12 -16.25 2.02
CA ARG A 139 -2.01 -15.33 2.73
C ARG A 139 -1.32 -14.06 3.23
N VAL A 140 -0.01 -13.91 3.00
CA VAL A 140 0.75 -12.72 3.37
C VAL A 140 1.36 -12.11 2.12
N ILE A 141 0.94 -10.90 1.79
CA ILE A 141 1.26 -10.22 0.54
C ILE A 141 1.91 -8.88 0.84
N GLY A 142 3.06 -8.60 0.25
CA GLY A 142 3.66 -7.26 0.22
C GLY A 142 3.08 -6.45 -0.94
N GLN A 143 2.54 -5.26 -0.65
CA GLN A 143 1.97 -4.38 -1.67
C GLN A 143 3.03 -3.36 -2.12
N ALA A 144 3.58 -3.53 -3.31
CA ALA A 144 4.45 -2.57 -3.98
C ALA A 144 4.41 -2.68 -5.49
N GLY A 145 4.41 -3.88 -6.06
CA GLY A 145 4.50 -4.09 -7.49
C GLY A 145 3.41 -3.35 -8.29
N VAL A 146 2.20 -3.25 -7.77
CA VAL A 146 1.12 -2.46 -8.38
C VAL A 146 1.47 -0.97 -8.40
N LEU A 147 2.00 -0.43 -7.30
CA LEU A 147 2.44 0.97 -7.22
C LEU A 147 3.59 1.25 -8.18
N ASP A 148 4.60 0.38 -8.21
CA ASP A 148 5.78 0.57 -9.03
C ASP A 148 5.45 0.41 -10.52
N SER A 149 4.56 -0.53 -10.87
CA SER A 149 4.00 -0.66 -12.23
C SER A 149 3.18 0.58 -12.63
N SER A 150 2.39 1.12 -11.71
CA SER A 150 1.62 2.35 -11.96
C SER A 150 2.52 3.56 -12.21
N ARG A 151 3.65 3.67 -11.51
CA ARG A 151 4.66 4.71 -11.75
C ARG A 151 5.26 4.55 -13.14
N PHE A 152 5.63 3.32 -13.50
CA PHE A 152 6.18 3.03 -14.82
C PHE A 152 5.17 3.36 -15.92
N ALA A 153 3.91 2.95 -15.77
CA ALA A 153 2.83 3.29 -16.69
C ALA A 153 2.64 4.81 -16.84
N TYR A 154 2.68 5.54 -15.71
CA TYR A 154 2.56 6.98 -15.72
C TYR A 154 3.68 7.64 -16.52
N PHE A 155 4.95 7.27 -16.29
CA PHE A 155 6.07 7.85 -17.01
C PHE A 155 6.08 7.48 -18.50
N ILE A 156 5.62 6.27 -18.86
CA ILE A 156 5.42 5.89 -20.26
C ILE A 156 4.34 6.76 -20.89
N SER A 157 3.19 6.94 -20.22
CA SER A 157 2.09 7.75 -20.74
C SER A 157 2.49 9.22 -20.97
N GLU A 158 3.24 9.80 -20.04
CA GLU A 158 3.78 11.17 -20.18
C GLU A 158 4.76 11.26 -21.36
N LYS A 159 5.68 10.31 -21.50
CA LYS A 159 6.69 10.30 -22.57
C LYS A 159 6.06 10.21 -23.96
N LEU A 160 5.04 9.39 -24.11
CA LEU A 160 4.35 9.14 -25.38
C LEU A 160 3.14 10.04 -25.61
N ASN A 161 2.74 10.84 -24.61
CA ASN A 161 1.55 11.68 -24.62
C ASN A 161 0.26 10.87 -24.98
N VAL A 162 0.07 9.74 -24.31
CA VAL A 162 -1.07 8.83 -24.46
C VAL A 162 -1.87 8.74 -23.16
N ASN A 163 -3.09 8.19 -23.22
CA ASN A 163 -3.89 7.97 -22.04
C ASN A 163 -3.30 6.79 -21.21
N MET A 164 -3.26 6.93 -19.88
CA MET A 164 -2.79 5.84 -19.00
C MET A 164 -3.54 4.53 -19.18
N ASN A 165 -4.80 4.57 -19.58
CA ASN A 165 -5.59 3.36 -19.84
C ASN A 165 -5.12 2.56 -21.06
N GLU A 166 -4.28 3.16 -21.91
CA GLU A 166 -3.68 2.50 -23.08
C GLU A 166 -2.35 1.81 -22.73
N VAL A 167 -1.83 2.02 -21.50
CA VAL A 167 -0.52 1.53 -21.09
C VAL A 167 -0.66 0.28 -20.22
N GLU A 168 -0.04 -0.80 -20.65
CA GLU A 168 0.22 -2.00 -19.87
C GLU A 168 1.68 -1.99 -19.44
N ALA A 169 1.93 -1.85 -18.13
CA ALA A 169 3.29 -1.80 -17.59
C ALA A 169 3.47 -2.74 -16.41
N TRP A 170 4.67 -3.29 -16.29
CA TRP A 170 5.03 -4.26 -15.26
C TRP A 170 6.33 -3.90 -14.58
N THR A 171 6.31 -3.92 -13.26
CA THR A 171 7.49 -3.85 -12.41
C THR A 171 7.45 -5.01 -11.42
N LEU A 172 8.52 -5.77 -11.37
CA LEU A 172 8.65 -7.00 -10.59
C LEU A 172 9.78 -6.86 -9.55
N GLY A 173 9.98 -7.89 -8.75
CA GLY A 173 11.05 -7.96 -7.77
C GLY A 173 10.72 -7.25 -6.46
N SER A 174 11.76 -6.80 -5.76
CA SER A 174 11.63 -6.13 -4.46
C SER A 174 11.15 -4.69 -4.58
N HIS A 175 10.67 -4.13 -3.47
CA HIS A 175 10.34 -2.71 -3.39
C HIS A 175 11.56 -1.90 -2.94
N GLY A 176 12.51 -1.65 -3.84
CA GLY A 176 13.75 -0.94 -3.53
C GLY A 176 14.73 -0.94 -4.70
N GLU A 177 16.03 -0.91 -4.39
CA GLU A 177 17.11 -0.82 -5.38
C GLU A 177 17.18 -2.02 -6.35
N THR A 178 16.56 -3.13 -6.00
CA THR A 178 16.52 -4.36 -6.80
C THR A 178 15.15 -4.60 -7.45
N MET A 179 14.30 -3.57 -7.56
CA MET A 179 13.10 -3.66 -8.39
C MET A 179 13.48 -3.79 -9.87
N VAL A 180 12.65 -4.47 -10.62
CA VAL A 180 12.88 -4.77 -12.03
C VAL A 180 11.69 -4.29 -12.86
N PRO A 181 11.69 -3.04 -13.35
CA PRO A 181 10.79 -2.66 -14.43
C PRO A 181 11.04 -3.56 -15.63
N ALA A 182 9.98 -4.05 -16.27
CA ALA A 182 10.06 -5.05 -17.32
C ALA A 182 9.61 -4.48 -18.69
N PRO A 183 10.41 -3.65 -19.37
CA PRO A 183 10.01 -2.98 -20.62
C PRO A 183 9.57 -3.95 -21.72
N SER A 184 10.19 -5.13 -21.78
CA SER A 184 9.84 -6.18 -22.76
C SER A 184 8.43 -6.76 -22.59
N GLN A 185 7.82 -6.53 -21.44
CA GLN A 185 6.45 -6.96 -21.13
C GLN A 185 5.45 -5.81 -21.24
N CYS A 186 5.93 -4.58 -21.46
CA CYS A 186 5.08 -3.39 -21.53
C CYS A 186 4.54 -3.17 -22.93
N LYS A 187 3.30 -2.68 -22.99
CA LYS A 187 2.62 -2.36 -24.25
C LYS A 187 1.89 -1.03 -24.13
N VAL A 188 1.70 -0.37 -25.26
CA VAL A 188 0.87 0.82 -25.40
C VAL A 188 -0.05 0.61 -26.58
N ASP A 189 -1.36 0.61 -26.35
CA ASP A 189 -2.38 0.26 -27.33
C ASP A 189 -2.04 -1.07 -28.07
N GLY A 190 -1.63 -2.07 -27.29
CA GLY A 190 -1.26 -3.40 -27.76
C GLY A 190 0.10 -3.51 -28.48
N LYS A 191 0.81 -2.40 -28.72
CA LYS A 191 2.14 -2.40 -29.36
C LYS A 191 3.23 -2.51 -28.28
N PRO A 192 4.26 -3.36 -28.49
CA PRO A 192 5.37 -3.46 -27.56
C PRO A 192 6.06 -2.11 -27.35
N LEU A 193 6.40 -1.78 -26.10
CA LEU A 193 7.10 -0.55 -25.75
C LEU A 193 8.44 -0.41 -26.48
N THR A 194 9.12 -1.53 -26.72
CA THR A 194 10.41 -1.60 -27.43
C THR A 194 10.32 -1.26 -28.93
N GLU A 195 9.13 -1.20 -29.50
CA GLU A 195 8.90 -0.73 -30.88
C GLU A 195 8.56 0.76 -30.93
N LEU A 196 8.21 1.36 -29.80
CA LEU A 196 7.77 2.76 -29.69
C LEU A 196 8.85 3.71 -29.17
N LEU A 197 9.79 3.21 -28.39
CA LEU A 197 10.86 3.98 -27.77
C LEU A 197 12.23 3.34 -28.03
N THR A 198 13.24 4.17 -28.06
CA THR A 198 14.65 3.74 -28.13
C THR A 198 15.09 3.13 -26.78
N ASN A 199 16.19 2.37 -26.80
CA ASN A 199 16.74 1.79 -25.59
C ASN A 199 17.11 2.87 -24.55
N ASP A 200 17.70 3.98 -24.97
CA ASP A 200 18.09 5.08 -24.09
C ASP A 200 16.86 5.70 -23.41
N GLU A 201 15.78 5.91 -24.15
CA GLU A 201 14.52 6.43 -23.58
C GLU A 201 13.88 5.44 -22.59
N ILE A 202 13.95 4.16 -22.88
CA ILE A 202 13.47 3.11 -21.96
C ILE A 202 14.31 3.09 -20.68
N GLU A 203 15.63 3.19 -20.78
CA GLU A 203 16.53 3.24 -19.62
C GLU A 203 16.25 4.46 -18.72
N GLU A 204 15.98 5.63 -19.31
CA GLU A 204 15.57 6.83 -18.58
C GLU A 204 14.27 6.58 -17.78
N LEU A 205 13.26 5.96 -18.41
CA LEU A 205 11.99 5.65 -17.77
C LEU A 205 12.15 4.62 -16.66
N VAL A 206 12.93 3.57 -16.86
CA VAL A 206 13.27 2.55 -15.86
C VAL A 206 13.93 3.19 -14.65
N LYS A 207 14.95 4.04 -14.88
CA LYS A 207 15.62 4.76 -13.79
C LYS A 207 14.68 5.66 -13.03
N ARG A 208 13.87 6.48 -13.73
CA ARG A 208 12.90 7.37 -13.09
C ARG A 208 11.85 6.61 -12.29
N THR A 209 11.43 5.43 -12.76
CA THR A 209 10.50 4.56 -12.03
C THR A 209 11.10 4.10 -10.70
N SER A 210 12.36 3.66 -10.72
CA SER A 210 13.07 3.23 -9.51
C SER A 210 13.27 4.40 -8.52
N ASP A 211 13.51 5.60 -9.02
CA ASP A 211 13.71 6.81 -8.22
C ASP A 211 12.39 7.52 -7.84
N GLY A 212 11.24 7.09 -8.38
CA GLY A 212 9.96 7.80 -8.26
C GLY A 212 9.48 8.04 -6.83
N GLY A 213 9.81 7.15 -5.89
CA GLY A 213 9.56 7.37 -4.47
C GLY A 213 10.40 8.53 -3.89
N ALA A 214 11.67 8.60 -4.27
CA ALA A 214 12.59 9.66 -3.83
C ALA A 214 12.20 11.01 -4.44
N GLU A 215 11.78 11.04 -5.71
CA GLU A 215 11.27 12.25 -6.39
C GLU A 215 10.07 12.85 -5.62
N ILE A 216 9.09 12.02 -5.23
CA ILE A 216 7.92 12.47 -4.45
C ILE A 216 8.34 13.00 -3.08
N VAL A 217 9.24 12.31 -2.38
CA VAL A 217 9.73 12.73 -1.06
C VAL A 217 10.46 14.06 -1.16
N ALA A 218 11.27 14.27 -2.17
CA ALA A 218 11.99 15.53 -2.39
C ALA A 218 11.02 16.71 -2.60
N LEU A 219 9.93 16.51 -3.35
CA LEU A 219 8.91 17.52 -3.60
C LEU A 219 8.06 17.81 -2.35
N LEU A 220 7.62 16.79 -1.64
CA LEU A 220 6.75 16.93 -0.47
C LEU A 220 7.51 17.28 0.81
N LYS A 221 8.84 17.17 0.81
CA LYS A 221 9.74 17.35 1.98
C LYS A 221 9.33 16.51 3.20
N THR A 222 8.63 15.41 2.96
CA THR A 222 8.18 14.45 3.98
C THR A 222 8.12 13.07 3.37
N GLY A 223 8.60 12.07 4.12
CA GLY A 223 8.32 10.69 3.76
C GLY A 223 6.81 10.44 3.87
N ARG A 224 6.22 9.87 2.84
CA ARG A 224 4.95 9.18 2.99
C ARG A 224 5.26 7.73 3.38
N PRO A 225 4.56 7.18 4.35
CA PRO A 225 4.64 5.76 4.60
C PRO A 225 4.17 5.00 3.37
#